data_c8d1cd7d5ed8d1bafbc411b28907e04c
#
_entry.id   c8d1cd7d5ed8d1bafbc411b28907e04c
#
_cell.length_a   1.000
_cell.length_b   1.000
_cell.length_c   1.000
_cell.angle_alpha   90.00
_cell.angle_beta   90.00
_cell.angle_gamma   90.00
#
_symmetry.space_group_name_H-M   'P 1'
#
loop_
_entity.id
_entity.type
_entity.pdbx_description
1 polymer ?
#
loop_
_entity_poly.entity_id
_entity_poly.type
_entity_poly.pdbx_seq_one_letter_code
_entity_poly.pdbx_strand_id
1 'polypeptide(L)'
;MKTIQNIEEFANSNNPVVRKFSDYLDEHGMRKTTERYAILYRIMNINGHFTIEELQRMIDEDGFRVSRSTVYNTIELLIEAKMLRRHVFEGMQAQYERITLPHTHLICTTCGKVKEVKDTNFAAFMNARRFNAFNTDHYSLYVYGVCSTCARKSKRAKHGVKEDKPKRQQKTKDPEPKTLDFGQKTQN
;
A
#
# COMPACT_ATOMS: atom_id res chain seq x y z
N MET A 1 9.99 -31.13 -8.87
CA MET A 1 9.66 -31.64 -10.22
C MET A 1 8.29 -31.21 -10.74
N LYS A 2 7.19 -31.27 -9.95
CA LYS A 2 5.85 -30.82 -10.43
C LYS A 2 5.80 -29.33 -10.86
N THR A 3 6.54 -28.43 -10.21
CA THR A 3 6.51 -27.00 -10.51
C THR A 3 7.12 -26.66 -11.87
N ILE A 4 8.20 -27.32 -12.28
CA ILE A 4 8.85 -27.10 -13.59
C ILE A 4 7.92 -27.54 -14.72
N GLN A 5 7.30 -28.73 -14.60
CA GLN A 5 6.32 -29.23 -15.58
C GLN A 5 5.14 -28.27 -15.75
N ASN A 6 4.62 -27.72 -14.64
CA ASN A 6 3.54 -26.74 -14.68
C ASN A 6 3.96 -25.45 -15.40
N ILE A 7 5.21 -25.01 -15.29
CA ILE A 7 5.72 -23.81 -15.95
C ILE A 7 5.89 -24.06 -17.46
N GLU A 8 6.41 -25.22 -17.84
CA GLU A 8 6.54 -25.60 -19.25
C GLU A 8 5.18 -25.77 -19.93
N GLU A 9 4.22 -26.42 -19.28
CA GLU A 9 2.83 -26.51 -19.75
C GLU A 9 2.21 -25.12 -19.85
N PHE A 10 2.42 -24.25 -18.87
CA PHE A 10 1.95 -22.87 -18.91
C PHE A 10 2.58 -22.09 -20.06
N ALA A 11 3.90 -22.16 -20.24
CA ALA A 11 4.63 -21.45 -21.31
C ALA A 11 4.18 -21.89 -22.71
N ASN A 12 3.78 -23.16 -22.88
CA ASN A 12 3.29 -23.73 -24.13
C ASN A 12 1.76 -23.66 -24.25
N SER A 13 1.08 -23.10 -23.26
CA SER A 13 -0.38 -23.04 -23.27
C SER A 13 -0.91 -21.97 -24.22
N ASN A 14 -2.13 -22.17 -24.71
CA ASN A 14 -2.84 -21.15 -25.50
C ASN A 14 -3.45 -20.03 -24.63
N ASN A 15 -2.88 -19.79 -23.45
CA ASN A 15 -3.32 -18.74 -22.54
C ASN A 15 -3.07 -17.36 -23.17
N PRO A 16 -4.08 -16.46 -23.23
CA PRO A 16 -3.93 -15.13 -23.82
C PRO A 16 -2.81 -14.30 -23.19
N VAL A 17 -2.53 -14.50 -21.90
CA VAL A 17 -1.45 -13.79 -21.19
C VAL A 17 -0.09 -14.27 -21.65
N VAL A 18 0.09 -15.58 -21.79
CA VAL A 18 1.32 -16.19 -22.32
C VAL A 18 1.57 -15.73 -23.74
N ARG A 19 0.54 -15.77 -24.59
CA ARG A 19 0.62 -15.32 -25.99
C ARG A 19 1.06 -13.86 -26.06
N LYS A 20 0.36 -12.97 -25.34
CA LYS A 20 0.70 -11.54 -25.31
C LYS A 20 2.16 -11.30 -24.93
N PHE A 21 2.68 -12.01 -23.92
CA PHE A 21 4.07 -11.87 -23.51
C PHE A 21 5.03 -12.47 -24.54
N SER A 22 4.69 -13.62 -25.13
CA SER A 22 5.50 -14.24 -26.18
C SER A 22 5.61 -13.39 -27.42
N ASP A 23 4.50 -12.80 -27.87
CA ASP A 23 4.44 -11.89 -29.01
C ASP A 23 5.31 -10.64 -28.74
N TYR A 24 5.19 -10.05 -27.55
CA TYR A 24 6.02 -8.94 -27.14
C TYR A 24 7.53 -9.28 -27.17
N LEU A 25 7.92 -10.44 -26.64
CA LEU A 25 9.32 -10.90 -26.67
C LEU A 25 9.84 -11.10 -28.10
N ASP A 26 9.03 -11.67 -28.99
CA ASP A 26 9.39 -11.86 -30.42
C ASP A 26 9.58 -10.52 -31.14
N GLU A 27 8.63 -9.59 -30.96
CA GLU A 27 8.69 -8.24 -31.58
C GLU A 27 9.93 -7.46 -31.17
N HIS A 28 10.45 -7.70 -29.95
CA HIS A 28 11.64 -7.01 -29.43
C HIS A 28 12.92 -7.87 -29.50
N GLY A 29 12.90 -9.01 -30.18
CA GLY A 29 14.06 -9.89 -30.33
C GLY A 29 14.56 -10.48 -29.01
N MET A 30 13.69 -10.60 -28.00
CA MET A 30 14.04 -11.07 -26.67
C MET A 30 13.87 -12.60 -26.56
N ARG A 31 14.78 -13.25 -25.80
CA ARG A 31 14.72 -14.70 -25.61
C ARG A 31 13.53 -15.10 -24.74
N LYS A 32 12.82 -16.14 -25.17
CA LYS A 32 11.80 -16.84 -24.39
C LYS A 32 12.48 -17.86 -23.48
N THR A 33 12.70 -17.51 -22.22
CA THR A 33 13.37 -18.41 -21.25
C THR A 33 12.40 -18.94 -20.22
N THR A 34 12.68 -20.12 -19.67
CA THR A 34 11.85 -20.77 -18.65
C THR A 34 11.71 -19.88 -17.40
N GLU A 35 12.77 -19.14 -17.04
CA GLU A 35 12.76 -18.23 -15.90
C GLU A 35 11.75 -17.10 -16.09
N ARG A 36 11.65 -16.52 -17.29
CA ARG A 36 10.68 -15.46 -17.58
C ARG A 36 9.25 -15.97 -17.47
N TYR A 37 8.98 -17.18 -17.95
CA TYR A 37 7.65 -17.79 -17.82
C TYR A 37 7.35 -18.25 -16.39
N ALA A 38 8.35 -18.65 -15.59
CA ALA A 38 8.19 -18.93 -14.19
C ALA A 38 7.77 -17.67 -13.41
N ILE A 39 8.42 -16.53 -13.70
CA ILE A 39 8.08 -15.23 -13.12
C ILE A 39 6.65 -14.85 -13.52
N LEU A 40 6.31 -14.93 -14.81
CA LEU A 40 4.97 -14.64 -15.31
C LEU A 40 3.91 -15.55 -14.65
N TYR A 41 4.18 -16.86 -14.59
CA TYR A 41 3.29 -17.83 -13.95
C TYR A 41 3.02 -17.45 -12.49
N ARG A 42 4.08 -17.10 -11.73
CA ARG A 42 3.92 -16.71 -10.34
C ARG A 42 3.10 -15.43 -10.20
N ILE A 43 3.37 -14.41 -11.01
CA ILE A 43 2.64 -13.15 -11.03
C ILE A 43 1.15 -13.37 -11.32
N MET A 44 0.81 -14.28 -12.24
CA MET A 44 -0.58 -14.58 -12.58
C MET A 44 -1.37 -15.20 -11.42
N ASN A 45 -0.67 -15.79 -10.44
CA ASN A 45 -1.26 -16.36 -9.22
C ASN A 45 -1.21 -15.43 -8.00
N ILE A 46 -0.75 -14.18 -8.15
CA ILE A 46 -0.79 -13.17 -7.09
C ILE A 46 -2.08 -12.36 -7.21
N ASN A 47 -2.77 -12.17 -6.10
CA ASN A 47 -3.90 -11.26 -6.00
C ASN A 47 -3.46 -9.95 -5.35
N GLY A 48 -3.80 -8.82 -5.99
CA GLY A 48 -3.43 -7.49 -5.52
C GLY A 48 -1.99 -7.10 -5.84
N HIS A 49 -1.38 -6.35 -4.92
CA HIS A 49 -0.04 -5.79 -5.10
C HIS A 49 1.04 -6.69 -4.52
N PHE A 50 2.25 -6.57 -5.07
CA PHE A 50 3.44 -7.26 -4.57
C PHE A 50 4.69 -6.39 -4.76
N THR A 51 5.69 -6.60 -3.92
CA THR A 51 7.04 -6.06 -4.10
C THR A 51 7.92 -7.07 -4.85
N ILE A 52 9.07 -6.62 -5.38
CA ILE A 52 10.02 -7.54 -6.04
C ILE A 52 10.57 -8.55 -5.02
N GLU A 53 10.80 -8.13 -3.79
CA GLU A 53 11.27 -8.99 -2.71
C GLU A 53 10.26 -10.10 -2.36
N GLU A 54 8.98 -9.75 -2.31
CA GLU A 54 7.91 -10.73 -2.09
C GLU A 54 7.82 -11.72 -3.26
N LEU A 55 7.87 -11.22 -4.50
CA LEU A 55 7.86 -12.07 -5.69
C LEU A 55 9.07 -13.02 -5.71
N GLN A 56 10.28 -12.52 -5.43
CA GLN A 56 11.49 -13.35 -5.36
C GLN A 56 11.33 -14.48 -4.33
N ARG A 57 10.88 -14.14 -3.11
CA ARG A 57 10.63 -15.13 -2.07
C ARG A 57 9.63 -16.19 -2.51
N MET A 58 8.53 -15.79 -3.12
CA MET A 58 7.50 -16.70 -3.61
C MET A 58 8.02 -17.66 -4.70
N ILE A 59 8.90 -17.17 -5.59
CA ILE A 59 9.55 -17.99 -6.63
C ILE A 59 10.50 -19.00 -5.99
N ASP A 60 11.26 -18.57 -4.98
CA ASP A 60 12.19 -19.45 -4.25
C ASP A 60 11.43 -20.53 -3.45
N GLU A 61 10.28 -20.18 -2.84
CA GLU A 61 9.37 -21.12 -2.14
C GLU A 61 8.76 -22.15 -3.10
N ASP A 62 8.51 -21.78 -4.35
CA ASP A 62 8.06 -22.70 -5.42
C ASP A 62 9.19 -23.64 -5.87
N GLY A 63 10.41 -23.50 -5.33
CA GLY A 63 11.58 -24.30 -5.66
C GLY A 63 12.24 -23.93 -6.98
N PHE A 64 11.93 -22.75 -7.51
CA PHE A 64 12.48 -22.24 -8.77
C PHE A 64 13.51 -21.15 -8.47
N ARG A 65 14.77 -21.38 -8.85
CA ARG A 65 15.85 -20.42 -8.60
C ARG A 65 15.99 -19.46 -9.79
N VAL A 66 15.68 -18.19 -9.56
CA VAL A 66 15.85 -17.12 -10.54
C VAL A 66 16.74 -16.04 -9.96
N SER A 67 17.69 -15.53 -10.74
CA SER A 67 18.54 -14.44 -10.28
C SER A 67 17.70 -13.16 -10.09
N ARG A 68 18.10 -12.34 -9.11
CA ARG A 68 17.43 -11.05 -8.85
C ARG A 68 17.40 -10.16 -10.08
N SER A 69 18.50 -10.13 -10.85
CA SER A 69 18.56 -9.37 -12.09
C SER A 69 17.56 -9.86 -13.14
N THR A 70 17.36 -11.18 -13.24
CA THR A 70 16.33 -11.75 -14.13
C THR A 70 14.93 -11.36 -13.73
N VAL A 71 14.63 -11.32 -12.41
CA VAL A 71 13.33 -10.84 -11.90
C VAL A 71 13.12 -9.38 -12.29
N TYR A 72 14.06 -8.49 -11.99
CA TYR A 72 13.96 -7.07 -12.35
C TYR A 72 13.77 -6.87 -13.86
N ASN A 73 14.61 -7.49 -14.68
CA ASN A 73 14.53 -7.36 -16.13
C ASN A 73 13.18 -7.88 -16.68
N THR A 74 12.67 -8.97 -16.12
CA THR A 74 11.37 -9.51 -16.55
C THR A 74 10.20 -8.62 -16.14
N ILE A 75 10.26 -8.03 -14.94
CA ILE A 75 9.26 -7.04 -14.48
C ILE A 75 9.23 -5.83 -15.43
N GLU A 76 10.37 -5.28 -15.81
CA GLU A 76 10.41 -4.16 -16.76
C GLU A 76 9.80 -4.55 -18.12
N LEU A 77 10.14 -5.71 -18.67
CA LEU A 77 9.52 -6.21 -19.91
C LEU A 77 8.00 -6.36 -19.79
N LEU A 78 7.50 -6.82 -18.63
CA LEU A 78 6.05 -6.95 -18.40
C LEU A 78 5.36 -5.59 -18.25
N ILE A 79 6.03 -4.57 -17.75
CA ILE A 79 5.53 -3.19 -17.70
C ILE A 79 5.45 -2.62 -19.11
N GLU A 80 6.51 -2.75 -19.91
CA GLU A 80 6.57 -2.29 -21.29
C GLU A 80 5.51 -3.01 -22.16
N ALA A 81 5.32 -4.32 -21.96
CA ALA A 81 4.25 -5.11 -22.58
C ALA A 81 2.83 -4.74 -22.10
N LYS A 82 2.69 -3.75 -21.23
CA LYS A 82 1.41 -3.35 -20.62
C LYS A 82 0.65 -4.53 -19.99
N MET A 83 1.38 -5.33 -19.21
CA MET A 83 0.84 -6.45 -18.43
C MET A 83 0.91 -6.19 -16.93
N LEU A 84 1.87 -5.35 -16.50
CA LEU A 84 2.02 -4.88 -15.12
C LEU A 84 1.97 -3.36 -15.04
N ARG A 85 1.58 -2.87 -13.86
CA ARG A 85 1.77 -1.48 -13.44
C ARG A 85 2.69 -1.43 -12.24
N ARG A 86 3.47 -0.36 -12.21
CA ARG A 86 4.29 0.02 -11.07
C ARG A 86 3.59 1.16 -10.32
N HIS A 87 3.45 1.01 -9.01
CA HIS A 87 2.94 2.03 -8.11
C HIS A 87 4.05 2.47 -7.16
N VAL A 88 4.20 3.76 -6.98
CA VAL A 88 5.12 4.34 -5.99
C VAL A 88 4.26 5.12 -5.02
N PHE A 89 4.02 4.55 -3.84
CA PHE A 89 3.31 5.21 -2.76
C PHE A 89 4.31 5.94 -1.86
N GLU A 90 3.91 7.10 -1.37
CA GLU A 90 4.77 7.92 -0.52
C GLU A 90 5.23 7.14 0.73
N GLY A 91 6.55 7.13 0.98
CA GLY A 91 7.16 6.42 2.10
C GLY A 91 7.16 4.89 2.00
N MET A 92 6.81 4.32 0.86
CA MET A 92 6.75 2.87 0.63
C MET A 92 7.67 2.44 -0.50
N GLN A 93 8.05 1.16 -0.49
CA GLN A 93 8.72 0.53 -1.64
C GLN A 93 7.76 0.49 -2.85
N ALA A 94 8.34 0.47 -4.06
CA ALA A 94 7.57 0.29 -5.28
C ALA A 94 6.79 -1.02 -5.23
N GLN A 95 5.51 -0.95 -5.55
CA GLN A 95 4.62 -2.09 -5.64
C GLN A 95 4.18 -2.30 -7.08
N TYR A 96 3.92 -3.52 -7.42
CA TYR A 96 3.52 -3.93 -8.76
C TYR A 96 2.19 -4.65 -8.70
N GLU A 97 1.37 -4.46 -9.73
CA GLU A 97 0.10 -5.18 -9.90
C GLU A 97 -0.12 -5.56 -11.35
N ARG A 98 -0.93 -6.59 -11.57
CA ARG A 98 -1.42 -6.91 -12.92
C ARG A 98 -2.37 -5.81 -13.39
N ILE A 99 -2.30 -5.46 -14.67
CA ILE A 99 -3.29 -4.56 -15.27
C ILE A 99 -4.65 -5.25 -15.28
N THR A 100 -5.57 -4.69 -14.49
CA THR A 100 -6.95 -5.12 -14.34
C THR A 100 -7.89 -3.96 -14.66
N LEU A 101 -9.19 -4.14 -14.41
CA LEU A 101 -10.16 -3.06 -14.51
C LEU A 101 -9.79 -1.90 -13.56
N PRO A 102 -10.08 -0.65 -13.93
CA PRO A 102 -9.80 0.50 -13.08
C PRO A 102 -10.39 0.34 -11.68
N HIS A 103 -9.59 0.66 -10.67
CA HIS A 103 -9.96 0.60 -9.26
C HIS A 103 -9.25 1.72 -8.48
N THR A 104 -9.73 1.95 -7.28
CA THR A 104 -9.21 2.97 -6.36
C THR A 104 -8.35 2.31 -5.30
N HIS A 105 -7.17 2.86 -5.05
CA HIS A 105 -6.26 2.43 -3.99
C HIS A 105 -6.51 3.24 -2.72
N LEU A 106 -6.89 2.59 -1.62
CA LEU A 106 -6.98 3.19 -0.29
C LEU A 106 -5.70 2.88 0.48
N ILE A 107 -4.90 3.90 0.76
CA ILE A 107 -3.58 3.76 1.37
C ILE A 107 -3.63 4.26 2.81
N CYS A 108 -3.31 3.38 3.76
CA CYS A 108 -3.24 3.78 5.17
C CYS A 108 -1.92 4.46 5.48
N THR A 109 -1.97 5.74 5.85
CA THR A 109 -0.77 6.52 6.21
C THR A 109 -0.10 6.06 7.52
N THR A 110 -0.79 5.24 8.35
CA THR A 110 -0.26 4.75 9.61
C THR A 110 0.46 3.40 9.49
N CYS A 111 -0.06 2.47 8.68
CA CYS A 111 0.50 1.11 8.59
C CYS A 111 0.87 0.69 7.17
N GLY A 112 0.77 1.57 6.19
CA GLY A 112 1.10 1.31 4.80
C GLY A 112 0.15 0.33 4.07
N LYS A 113 -0.88 -0.20 4.74
CA LYS A 113 -1.79 -1.16 4.09
C LYS A 113 -2.51 -0.52 2.92
N VAL A 114 -2.39 -1.14 1.75
CA VAL A 114 -3.15 -0.81 0.55
C VAL A 114 -4.38 -1.71 0.46
N LYS A 115 -5.53 -1.12 0.12
CA LYS A 115 -6.78 -1.82 -0.15
C LYS A 115 -7.35 -1.31 -1.46
N GLU A 116 -7.70 -2.23 -2.34
CA GLU A 116 -8.36 -1.93 -3.61
C GLU A 116 -9.88 -1.86 -3.42
N VAL A 117 -10.49 -0.88 -4.06
CA VAL A 117 -11.95 -0.72 -4.10
C VAL A 117 -12.38 -0.44 -5.54
N LYS A 118 -13.32 -1.23 -6.03
CA LYS A 118 -13.95 -0.98 -7.32
C LYS A 118 -14.92 0.18 -7.17
N ASP A 119 -14.67 1.27 -7.89
CA ASP A 119 -15.55 2.43 -7.96
C ASP A 119 -16.03 2.62 -9.41
N THR A 120 -17.17 2.01 -9.70
CA THR A 120 -17.75 2.04 -11.06
C THR A 120 -18.22 3.45 -11.46
N ASN A 121 -18.65 4.28 -10.49
CA ASN A 121 -19.11 5.64 -10.75
C ASN A 121 -17.92 6.53 -11.12
N PHE A 122 -16.81 6.43 -10.38
CA PHE A 122 -15.59 7.17 -10.70
C PHE A 122 -14.97 6.69 -12.02
N ALA A 123 -14.97 5.39 -12.28
CA ALA A 123 -14.50 4.84 -13.54
C ALA A 123 -15.33 5.37 -14.72
N ALA A 124 -16.65 5.39 -14.61
CA ALA A 124 -17.54 5.93 -15.63
C ALA A 124 -17.29 7.42 -15.85
N PHE A 125 -17.13 8.20 -14.78
CA PHE A 125 -16.79 9.62 -14.84
C PHE A 125 -15.48 9.86 -15.58
N MET A 126 -14.41 9.13 -15.23
CA MET A 126 -13.10 9.29 -15.87
C MET A 126 -13.12 8.88 -17.34
N ASN A 127 -13.83 7.80 -17.69
CA ASN A 127 -13.95 7.34 -19.07
C ASN A 127 -14.72 8.32 -19.96
N ALA A 128 -15.65 9.08 -19.40
CA ALA A 128 -16.39 10.12 -20.10
C ALA A 128 -15.60 11.43 -20.28
N ARG A 129 -14.50 11.63 -19.51
CA ARG A 129 -13.70 12.86 -19.60
C ARG A 129 -12.89 12.91 -20.89
N ARG A 130 -12.79 14.08 -21.47
CA ARG A 130 -11.90 14.40 -22.58
C ARG A 130 -10.94 15.49 -22.11
N PHE A 131 -9.66 15.26 -22.32
CA PHE A 131 -8.62 16.23 -22.02
C PHE A 131 -8.16 16.83 -23.34
N ASN A 132 -8.26 18.15 -23.47
CA ASN A 132 -7.91 18.83 -24.71
C ASN A 132 -6.44 18.58 -25.07
N ALA A 133 -6.19 18.23 -26.33
CA ALA A 133 -4.86 17.90 -26.86
C ALA A 133 -4.11 16.80 -26.07
N PHE A 134 -4.82 15.89 -25.38
CA PHE A 134 -4.21 14.81 -24.60
C PHE A 134 -4.98 13.50 -24.73
N ASN A 135 -4.31 12.46 -25.19
CA ASN A 135 -4.86 11.11 -25.26
C ASN A 135 -4.52 10.36 -23.97
N THR A 136 -5.53 10.08 -23.17
CA THR A 136 -5.35 9.35 -21.91
C THR A 136 -5.18 7.86 -22.17
N ASP A 137 -4.07 7.29 -21.76
CA ASP A 137 -3.80 5.85 -21.81
C ASP A 137 -4.43 5.13 -20.60
N HIS A 138 -4.20 5.66 -19.41
CA HIS A 138 -4.77 5.15 -18.17
C HIS A 138 -4.80 6.23 -17.08
N TYR A 139 -5.45 5.91 -15.97
CA TYR A 139 -5.42 6.71 -14.74
C TYR A 139 -5.29 5.81 -13.52
N SER A 140 -4.76 6.35 -12.43
CA SER A 140 -4.73 5.71 -11.12
C SER A 140 -5.28 6.68 -10.08
N LEU A 141 -6.13 6.18 -9.17
CA LEU A 141 -6.68 6.96 -8.08
C LEU A 141 -6.14 6.44 -6.75
N TYR A 142 -5.50 7.33 -6.00
CA TYR A 142 -4.95 7.06 -4.69
C TYR A 142 -5.67 7.91 -3.65
N VAL A 143 -6.21 7.25 -2.61
CA VAL A 143 -6.86 7.90 -1.48
C VAL A 143 -6.08 7.56 -0.22
N TYR A 144 -5.52 8.56 0.41
CA TYR A 144 -4.74 8.43 1.63
C TYR A 144 -5.58 8.68 2.87
N GLY A 145 -5.40 7.89 3.91
CA GLY A 145 -6.17 8.02 5.14
C GLY A 145 -5.73 7.02 6.20
N VAL A 146 -6.53 6.85 7.25
CA VAL A 146 -6.24 5.91 8.33
C VAL A 146 -7.24 4.75 8.28
N CYS A 147 -6.75 3.51 8.16
CA CYS A 147 -7.62 2.34 8.11
C CYS A 147 -8.34 2.12 9.46
N SER A 148 -9.48 1.43 9.42
CA SER A 148 -10.31 1.19 10.61
C SER A 148 -9.57 0.49 11.77
N THR A 149 -8.60 -0.36 11.45
CA THR A 149 -7.76 -1.04 12.46
C THR A 149 -6.84 -0.06 13.18
N CYS A 150 -6.16 0.82 12.44
CA CYS A 150 -5.30 1.84 13.02
C CYS A 150 -6.10 2.90 13.79
N ALA A 151 -7.24 3.33 13.26
CA ALA A 151 -8.14 4.25 13.93
C ALA A 151 -8.66 3.69 15.29
N ARG A 152 -9.01 2.40 15.34
CA ARG A 152 -9.41 1.73 16.60
C ARG A 152 -8.25 1.63 17.59
N LYS A 153 -7.03 1.30 17.13
CA LYS A 153 -5.84 1.27 18.00
C LYS A 153 -5.55 2.64 18.60
N SER A 154 -5.61 3.70 17.81
CA SER A 154 -5.42 5.07 18.28
C SER A 154 -6.46 5.50 19.31
N LYS A 155 -7.75 5.17 19.11
CA LYS A 155 -8.80 5.45 20.07
C LYS A 155 -8.57 4.71 21.40
N ARG A 156 -8.17 3.43 21.37
CA ARG A 156 -7.87 2.65 22.57
C ARG A 156 -6.69 3.21 23.34
N ALA A 157 -5.62 3.64 22.64
CA ALA A 157 -4.47 4.25 23.28
C ALA A 157 -4.84 5.57 24.01
N LYS A 158 -5.70 6.41 23.41
CA LYS A 158 -6.20 7.64 24.03
C LYS A 158 -7.11 7.40 25.24
N HIS A 159 -7.86 6.30 25.28
CA HIS A 159 -8.74 5.94 26.42
C HIS A 159 -8.00 5.15 27.50
N GLY A 160 -6.83 4.58 27.21
CA GLY A 160 -5.99 3.87 28.18
C GLY A 160 -5.12 4.79 29.07
N VAL A 161 -4.92 6.01 28.65
CA VAL A 161 -4.30 7.05 29.49
C VAL A 161 -5.42 7.69 30.31
N LYS A 162 -5.81 7.06 31.43
CA LYS A 162 -6.53 7.78 32.49
C LYS A 162 -5.56 8.86 32.98
N GLU A 163 -5.84 10.12 32.67
CA GLU A 163 -5.26 11.23 33.40
C GLU A 163 -5.53 10.97 34.87
N ASP A 164 -4.48 10.71 35.64
CA ASP A 164 -4.52 10.81 37.10
C ASP A 164 -4.88 12.25 37.39
N LYS A 165 -6.15 12.50 37.68
CA LYS A 165 -6.57 13.83 38.15
C LYS A 165 -5.79 14.10 39.43
N PRO A 166 -5.03 15.23 39.52
CA PRO A 166 -4.31 15.56 40.72
C PRO A 166 -5.32 15.55 41.89
N LYS A 167 -5.00 14.77 42.91
CA LYS A 167 -5.81 14.70 44.15
C LYS A 167 -5.97 16.13 44.66
N ARG A 168 -7.22 16.60 44.73
CA ARG A 168 -7.62 17.89 45.25
C ARG A 168 -7.00 18.01 46.64
N GLN A 169 -5.96 18.81 46.84
CA GLN A 169 -5.40 19.12 48.12
C GLN A 169 -6.50 19.75 48.95
N GLN A 170 -6.82 19.11 50.11
CA GLN A 170 -7.70 19.64 51.09
C GLN A 170 -7.07 20.99 51.56
N LYS A 171 -7.80 22.08 51.34
CA LYS A 171 -7.48 23.37 51.91
C LYS A 171 -7.53 23.20 53.44
N THR A 172 -6.37 23.25 54.10
CA THR A 172 -6.26 23.48 55.53
C THR A 172 -6.81 24.89 55.78
N LYS A 173 -7.80 24.96 56.67
CA LYS A 173 -8.31 26.25 57.16
C LYS A 173 -7.18 26.94 57.87
N ASP A 174 -6.73 28.06 57.36
CA ASP A 174 -5.87 28.99 58.06
C ASP A 174 -6.68 29.59 59.23
N PRO A 175 -6.10 29.71 60.44
CA PRO A 175 -6.79 30.37 61.56
C PRO A 175 -6.85 31.90 61.30
N GLU A 176 -8.02 32.46 61.65
CA GLU A 176 -8.31 33.89 61.55
C GLU A 176 -7.24 34.75 62.26
N PRO A 177 -6.80 35.86 61.66
CA PRO A 177 -5.89 36.78 62.32
C PRO A 177 -6.63 37.56 63.45
N LYS A 178 -6.11 37.45 64.66
CA LYS A 178 -6.58 38.24 65.79
C LYS A 178 -6.32 39.71 65.49
N THR A 179 -7.38 40.51 65.50
CA THR A 179 -7.35 41.96 65.45
C THR A 179 -6.65 42.52 66.72
N LEU A 180 -5.50 43.16 66.53
CA LEU A 180 -4.86 43.99 67.58
C LEU A 180 -5.49 45.36 67.53
N ASP A 181 -6.18 45.73 68.65
CA ASP A 181 -6.81 46.98 68.88
C ASP A 181 -5.69 47.99 69.34
N PHE A 182 -5.40 48.97 68.50
CA PHE A 182 -4.52 50.09 68.87
C PHE A 182 -5.38 51.25 69.25
N GLY A 183 -5.59 51.38 70.60
CA GLY A 183 -6.23 52.54 71.20
C GLY A 183 -5.52 53.85 70.85
N GLN A 184 -6.27 54.71 70.21
CA GLN A 184 -5.84 56.15 70.02
C GLN A 184 -5.88 56.87 71.34
N LYS A 185 -4.71 57.33 71.84
CA LYS A 185 -4.62 58.40 72.84
C LYS A 185 -4.40 59.70 72.16
N THR A 186 -5.45 60.51 72.14
CA THR A 186 -5.36 61.93 71.87
C THR A 186 -4.72 62.65 73.06
N GLN A 187 -3.77 63.50 72.85
CA GLN A 187 -3.45 64.61 73.74
C GLN A 187 -2.97 65.80 72.92
N ASN A 188 -3.70 66.93 73.15
CA ASN A 188 -3.43 68.34 72.98
C ASN A 188 -2.59 68.85 71.83
#